data_99ce90e78bd611ec6099112f0ddee65a
#
_entry.id   99ce90e78bd611ec6099112f0ddee65a
#
_cell.length_a   1.000
_cell.length_b   1.000
_cell.length_c   1.000
_cell.angle_alpha   90.00
_cell.angle_beta   90.00
_cell.angle_gamma   90.00
#
_symmetry.space_group_name_H-M   'P 1'
#
loop_
_entity.id
_entity.type
_entity.pdbx_description
1 polymer ?
#
loop_
_entity_poly.entity_id
_entity_poly.type
_entity_poly.pdbx_seq_one_letter_code
_entity_poly.pdbx_strand_id
1 'polypeptide(L)'
;MPNGYDKNWVRPCAAIEGFYQRYGHWPKRLLIPDYGLRDLEEFVFTPESMGKIRRRLQLIESEVLFRAEDDDGNSYVYGDEGFPDKPPRVSAEEWLGVSPDRPSNHYY
;
A
#
# COMPACT_ATOMS: atom_id res chain seq x y z
N MET A 1 -14.66 -10.16 9.55
CA MET A 1 -13.21 -10.24 9.51
C MET A 1 -12.68 -10.05 8.11
N PRO A 2 -11.62 -9.32 7.99
CA PRO A 2 -11.00 -9.24 6.68
C PRO A 2 -10.47 -10.60 6.26
N ASN A 3 -10.41 -10.80 5.00
CA ASN A 3 -9.91 -12.04 4.44
C ASN A 3 -8.65 -11.75 3.63
N GLY A 4 -8.18 -12.74 2.89
CA GLY A 4 -6.93 -12.62 2.16
C GLY A 4 -6.87 -11.43 1.21
N TYR A 5 -7.99 -11.12 0.63
CA TYR A 5 -8.14 -10.01 -0.28
C TYR A 5 -7.74 -8.69 0.39
N ASP A 6 -8.30 -8.44 1.55
CA ASP A 6 -8.04 -7.19 2.24
C ASP A 6 -6.58 -7.04 2.62
N LYS A 7 -5.94 -8.14 2.93
CA LYS A 7 -4.54 -8.10 3.35
C LYS A 7 -3.63 -7.52 2.29
N ASN A 8 -3.90 -7.81 1.03
CA ASN A 8 -3.03 -7.36 -0.05
C ASN A 8 -3.22 -5.89 -0.40
N TRP A 9 -4.21 -5.23 0.19
CA TRP A 9 -4.32 -3.78 0.11
C TRP A 9 -4.07 -3.11 1.46
N VAL A 10 -4.54 -3.71 2.54
CA VAL A 10 -4.32 -3.16 3.88
C VAL A 10 -2.84 -3.06 4.20
N ARG A 11 -2.07 -4.08 3.85
CA ARG A 11 -0.64 -4.08 4.14
C ARG A 11 0.14 -3.02 3.37
N PRO A 12 -0.09 -2.84 2.06
CA PRO A 12 0.50 -1.69 1.36
C PRO A 12 0.13 -0.35 1.97
N CYS A 13 -1.14 -0.17 2.31
CA CYS A 13 -1.56 1.08 2.95
C CYS A 13 -0.85 1.30 4.27
N ALA A 14 -0.70 0.24 5.06
CA ALA A 14 -0.02 0.34 6.35
C ALA A 14 1.46 0.68 6.16
N ALA A 15 2.10 0.12 5.13
CA ALA A 15 3.50 0.44 4.85
C ALA A 15 3.65 1.91 4.43
N ILE A 16 2.76 2.39 3.59
CA ILE A 16 2.79 3.77 3.12
C ILE A 16 2.55 4.74 4.28
N GLU A 17 1.54 4.46 5.08
CA GLU A 17 1.18 5.32 6.20
C GLU A 17 2.24 5.28 7.30
N GLY A 18 2.79 4.11 7.56
CA GLY A 18 3.87 3.97 8.53
C GLY A 18 5.11 4.73 8.10
N PHE A 19 5.41 4.73 6.81
CA PHE A 19 6.51 5.52 6.28
C PHE A 19 6.29 7.00 6.54
N TYR A 20 5.10 7.50 6.23
CA TYR A 20 4.78 8.90 6.47
C TYR A 20 4.85 9.23 7.96
N GLN A 21 4.33 8.35 8.79
CA GLN A 21 4.34 8.56 10.23
C GLN A 21 5.77 8.68 10.76
N ARG A 22 6.67 7.86 10.22
CA ARG A 22 8.05 7.84 10.68
C ARG A 22 8.89 9.01 10.15
N TYR A 23 8.70 9.36 8.89
CA TYR A 23 9.59 10.28 8.20
C TYR A 23 8.98 11.63 7.86
N GLY A 24 7.67 11.78 7.98
CA GLY A 24 7.00 13.06 7.77
C GLY A 24 6.73 13.43 6.33
N HIS A 25 6.99 12.51 5.40
CA HIS A 25 6.67 12.72 3.98
C HIS A 25 6.31 11.39 3.36
N TRP A 26 5.69 11.44 2.18
CA TRP A 26 5.22 10.24 1.52
C TRP A 26 6.37 9.52 0.81
N PRO A 27 6.29 8.20 0.68
CA PRO A 27 7.33 7.45 -0.03
C PRO A 27 7.26 7.67 -1.53
N LYS A 28 8.31 7.25 -2.22
CA LYS A 28 8.41 7.34 -3.68
C LYS A 28 8.06 6.03 -4.36
N ARG A 29 8.24 4.91 -3.66
CA ARG A 29 8.00 3.61 -4.22
C ARG A 29 7.52 2.63 -3.17
N LEU A 30 6.87 1.58 -3.64
CA LEU A 30 6.42 0.48 -2.80
C LEU A 30 6.90 -0.81 -3.40
N LEU A 31 7.69 -1.56 -2.63
CA LEU A 31 8.07 -2.92 -3.00
C LEU A 31 6.97 -3.85 -2.54
N ILE A 32 6.52 -4.72 -3.43
CA ILE A 32 5.36 -5.54 -3.18
C ILE A 32 5.58 -6.91 -3.81
N PRO A 33 5.26 -8.02 -3.11
CA PRO A 33 5.41 -9.33 -3.72
C PRO A 33 4.46 -9.49 -4.91
N ASP A 34 4.85 -10.34 -5.86
CA ASP A 34 4.10 -10.45 -7.11
C ASP A 34 2.66 -10.90 -6.88
N TYR A 35 2.42 -11.78 -5.92
CA TYR A 35 1.06 -12.22 -5.62
C TYR A 35 0.20 -11.08 -5.10
N GLY A 36 0.81 -10.17 -4.35
CA GLY A 36 0.10 -9.00 -3.84
C GLY A 36 -0.24 -8.02 -4.96
N LEU A 37 0.74 -7.76 -5.84
CA LEU A 37 0.50 -6.87 -6.96
C LEU A 37 -0.56 -7.45 -7.89
N ARG A 38 -0.50 -8.75 -8.15
CA ARG A 38 -1.47 -9.41 -9.00
C ARG A 38 -2.87 -9.31 -8.43
N ASP A 39 -3.01 -9.50 -7.10
CA ASP A 39 -4.31 -9.35 -6.45
C ASP A 39 -4.86 -7.94 -6.63
N LEU A 40 -4.03 -6.93 -6.48
CA LEU A 40 -4.49 -5.56 -6.67
C LEU A 40 -4.97 -5.34 -8.10
N GLU A 41 -4.23 -5.83 -9.08
CA GLU A 41 -4.57 -5.62 -10.48
C GLU A 41 -5.78 -6.42 -10.92
N GLU A 42 -5.96 -7.61 -10.38
CA GLU A 42 -7.03 -8.51 -10.85
C GLU A 42 -8.31 -8.40 -10.03
N PHE A 43 -8.20 -8.12 -8.74
CA PHE A 43 -9.35 -8.23 -7.86
C PHE A 43 -9.72 -6.99 -7.09
N VAL A 44 -8.83 -6.03 -6.96
CA VAL A 44 -9.08 -4.88 -6.09
C VAL A 44 -9.34 -3.61 -6.90
N PHE A 45 -8.52 -3.35 -7.90
CA PHE A 45 -8.55 -2.10 -8.64
C PHE A 45 -8.72 -2.31 -10.12
N THR A 46 -9.40 -1.36 -10.77
CA THR A 46 -9.44 -1.30 -12.22
C THR A 46 -8.10 -0.79 -12.75
N PRO A 47 -7.82 -0.96 -14.04
CA PRO A 47 -6.61 -0.37 -14.63
C PRO A 47 -6.53 1.14 -14.44
N GLU A 48 -7.67 1.82 -14.42
CA GLU A 48 -7.70 3.25 -14.20
C GLU A 48 -7.22 3.59 -12.79
N SER A 49 -7.70 2.89 -11.79
CA SER A 49 -7.28 3.11 -10.41
C SER A 49 -5.81 2.76 -10.22
N MET A 50 -5.36 1.68 -10.84
CA MET A 50 -3.94 1.32 -10.78
C MET A 50 -3.07 2.42 -11.39
N GLY A 51 -3.55 3.06 -12.45
CA GLY A 51 -2.86 4.19 -13.05
C GLY A 51 -2.72 5.36 -12.09
N LYS A 52 -3.76 5.62 -11.30
CA LYS A 52 -3.70 6.69 -10.29
C LYS A 52 -2.65 6.39 -9.25
N ILE A 53 -2.58 5.15 -8.80
CA ILE A 53 -1.57 4.74 -7.83
C ILE A 53 -0.18 4.97 -8.41
N ARG A 54 0.04 4.53 -9.65
CA ARG A 54 1.36 4.61 -10.28
C ARG A 54 1.81 6.04 -10.59
N ARG A 55 0.90 6.99 -10.60
CA ARG A 55 1.28 8.38 -10.78
C ARG A 55 1.99 8.97 -9.57
N ARG A 56 1.71 8.43 -8.40
CA ARG A 56 2.29 8.94 -7.17
C ARG A 56 3.35 8.01 -6.60
N LEU A 57 3.31 6.73 -6.94
CA LEU A 57 4.07 5.71 -6.26
C LEU A 57 4.53 4.67 -7.26
N GLN A 58 5.82 4.48 -7.37
CA GLN A 58 6.35 3.43 -8.22
C GLN A 58 6.12 2.07 -7.54
N LEU A 59 5.48 1.15 -8.24
CA LEU A 59 5.25 -0.19 -7.72
C LEU A 59 6.33 -1.11 -8.27
N ILE A 60 7.05 -1.78 -7.38
CA ILE A 60 8.18 -2.64 -7.76
C ILE A 60 7.93 -4.03 -7.21
N GLU A 61 7.94 -5.03 -8.09
CA GLU A 61 7.85 -6.40 -7.66
C GLU A 61 9.10 -6.78 -6.88
N SER A 62 8.91 -7.44 -5.74
CA SER A 62 10.03 -7.77 -4.87
C SER A 62 9.66 -8.98 -4.03
N GLU A 63 10.65 -9.69 -3.58
CA GLU A 63 10.42 -10.77 -2.61
C GLU A 63 10.28 -10.21 -1.19
N VAL A 64 10.62 -8.95 -1.00
CA VAL A 64 10.45 -8.28 0.29
C VAL A 64 8.98 -7.93 0.44
N LEU A 65 8.44 -8.21 1.62
CA LEU A 65 7.02 -7.92 1.88
C LEU A 65 6.81 -6.44 2.07
N PHE A 66 5.93 -5.86 1.31
CA PHE A 66 5.32 -4.53 1.47
C PHE A 66 6.24 -3.49 2.13
N ARG A 67 7.18 -2.99 1.36
CA ARG A 67 8.17 -2.04 1.85
C ARG A 67 8.04 -0.71 1.11
N ALA A 68 7.82 0.37 1.87
CA ALA A 68 7.77 1.71 1.31
C ALA A 68 9.15 2.35 1.42
N GLU A 69 9.59 3.06 0.38
CA GLU A 69 10.91 3.66 0.32
C GLU A 69 10.88 5.04 -0.34
N ASP A 70 11.89 5.85 -0.05
CA ASP A 70 12.12 7.08 -0.81
C ASP A 70 13.53 7.04 -1.43
N ASP A 71 13.95 8.16 -2.01
CA ASP A 71 15.26 8.24 -2.66
C ASP A 71 16.39 8.58 -1.70
N ASP A 72 16.07 8.85 -0.44
CA ASP A 72 17.05 9.27 0.55
C ASP A 72 17.50 8.13 1.46
N GLY A 73 17.09 6.91 1.14
CA GLY A 73 17.49 5.75 1.92
C GLY A 73 16.55 5.40 3.06
N ASN A 74 15.43 6.11 3.18
CA ASN A 74 14.44 5.81 4.20
C ASN A 74 13.53 4.69 3.74
N SER A 75 13.12 3.83 4.67
CA SER A 75 12.21 2.74 4.34
C SER A 75 11.38 2.34 5.54
N TYR A 76 10.24 1.75 5.28
CA TYR A 76 9.38 1.19 6.30
C TYR A 76 8.75 -0.08 5.76
N VAL A 77 8.95 -1.18 6.47
CA VAL A 77 8.38 -2.48 6.09
C VAL A 77 7.16 -2.73 6.95
N TYR A 78 6.08 -3.19 6.33
CA TYR A 78 4.88 -3.55 7.06
C TYR A 78 5.23 -4.55 8.17
N GLY A 79 4.78 -4.27 9.38
CA GLY A 79 5.06 -5.14 10.52
C GLY A 79 6.35 -4.81 11.24
N ASP A 80 7.10 -3.82 10.76
CA ASP A 80 8.36 -3.43 11.37
C ASP A 80 8.06 -2.56 12.58
N GLU A 81 8.60 -2.95 13.73
CA GLU A 81 8.56 -2.16 14.96
C GLU A 81 7.22 -1.60 15.38
N GLY A 82 6.18 -2.39 15.33
CA GLY A 82 4.90 -1.94 15.82
C GLY A 82 4.28 -0.88 14.93
N PHE A 83 3.05 -0.62 15.18
CA PHE A 83 2.30 0.34 14.40
C PHE A 83 2.50 1.74 14.95
N PRO A 84 2.47 2.74 14.09
CA PRO A 84 2.46 4.11 14.59
C PRO A 84 1.28 4.29 15.54
N ASP A 85 1.52 5.01 16.62
CA ASP A 85 0.47 5.26 17.60
C ASP A 85 -0.67 6.08 17.02
N LYS A 86 -0.36 6.92 16.05
CA LYS A 86 -1.35 7.79 15.45
C LYS A 86 -1.25 7.69 13.94
N PRO A 87 -2.34 7.35 13.27
CA PRO A 87 -2.33 7.35 11.81
C PRO A 87 -2.14 8.77 11.29
N PRO A 88 -1.64 8.94 10.06
CA PRO A 88 -1.55 10.27 9.48
C PRO A 88 -2.94 10.85 9.27
N ARG A 89 -3.01 12.17 9.15
CA ARG A 89 -4.28 12.84 8.90
C ARG A 89 -4.91 12.43 7.59
N VAL A 90 -4.07 12.15 6.61
CA VAL A 90 -4.50 11.73 5.28
C VAL A 90 -4.10 10.27 5.15
N SER A 91 -5.04 9.43 4.81
CA SER A 91 -4.75 8.01 4.61
C SER A 91 -4.01 7.80 3.31
N ALA A 92 -3.43 6.60 3.16
CA ALA A 92 -2.79 6.24 1.90
C ALA A 92 -3.77 6.33 0.75
N GLU A 93 -5.00 5.89 0.96
CA GLU A 93 -6.03 5.95 -0.07
C GLU A 93 -6.34 7.38 -0.48
N GLU A 94 -6.44 8.27 0.48
CA GLU A 94 -6.69 9.68 0.17
C GLU A 94 -5.54 10.29 -0.59
N TRP A 95 -4.32 9.99 -0.17
CA TRP A 95 -3.14 10.51 -0.85
C TRP A 95 -3.05 10.00 -2.29
N LEU A 96 -3.33 8.72 -2.49
CA LEU A 96 -3.28 8.12 -3.83
C LEU A 96 -4.48 8.50 -4.68
N GLY A 97 -5.58 8.90 -4.04
CA GLY A 97 -6.80 9.24 -4.75
C GLY A 97 -7.60 8.04 -5.21
N VAL A 98 -7.49 6.92 -4.50
CA VAL A 98 -8.19 5.70 -4.87
C VAL A 98 -8.84 5.07 -3.64
N SER A 99 -9.81 4.21 -3.91
CA SER A 99 -10.33 3.26 -2.92
C SER A 99 -10.62 1.97 -3.66
N PRO A 100 -10.70 0.85 -2.94
CA PRO A 100 -10.97 -0.42 -3.62
C PRO A 100 -12.21 -0.32 -4.49
N ASP A 101 -12.07 -0.72 -5.75
CA ASP A 101 -13.15 -0.64 -6.73
C ASP A 101 -14.09 -1.81 -6.62
N ARG A 102 -13.66 -2.89 -5.99
CA ARG A 102 -14.45 -4.11 -5.85
C ARG A 102 -14.67 -4.40 -4.39
N PRO A 103 -15.89 -4.77 -4.03
CA PRO A 103 -16.17 -5.03 -2.62
C PRO A 103 -15.47 -6.29 -2.14
N SER A 104 -15.03 -6.24 -0.89
CA SER A 104 -14.33 -7.37 -0.30
C SER A 104 -15.25 -8.56 -0.05
N ASN A 105 -16.54 -8.33 0.01
CA ASN A 105 -17.48 -9.38 0.35
C ASN A 105 -17.56 -10.50 -0.68
N HIS A 106 -17.04 -10.31 -1.87
CA HIS A 106 -17.07 -11.36 -2.86
C HIS A 106 -16.12 -12.50 -2.54
N TYR A 107 -15.39 -12.39 -1.47
CA TYR A 107 -14.51 -13.46 -1.02
C TYR A 107 -15.19 -14.42 -0.06
N TYR A 108 -16.37 -14.13 0.33
CA TYR A 108 -17.08 -15.00 1.26
C TYR A 108 -17.90 -16.05 0.57
#